data_ee2420fef0d4a05b34a76662b72547ae
#
_entry.id   ee2420fef0d4a05b34a76662b72547ae
#
_cell.length_a   1.000
_cell.length_b   1.000
_cell.length_c   1.000
_cell.angle_alpha   90.00
_cell.angle_beta   90.00
_cell.angle_gamma   90.00
#
_symmetry.space_group_name_H-M   'P 1'
#
loop_
_entity.id
_entity.type
_entity.pdbx_description
1 polymer ?
#
loop_
_entity_poly.entity_id
_entity_poly.type
_entity_poly.pdbx_seq_one_letter_code
_entity_poly.pdbx_strand_id
1 'polypeptide(L)'
;MQAIDWQHGVFLGSGMGAETTAAATGAVGIVRRDPMAMLLFCGYNMADYFAHWLNVGKQLKKPPLIFRVSWFRKDQDGKFFWPGYGENIRVLKWILERVEGRGKAAETALGFLPTPEAIETDGLPLMHGAMEELTSVDKAGWLNGVKEMEKFYSQFGKRMPAEIWDEHRKLSERLEAVSV
;
A
#
# COMPACT_ATOMS: atom_id res chain seq x y z
N MET A 1 -1.20 -3.70 5.16
CA MET A 1 -1.21 -2.53 6.08
C MET A 1 -2.58 -1.86 6.09
N GLN A 2 -2.96 -1.25 7.19
CA GLN A 2 -4.14 -0.41 7.33
C GLN A 2 -3.72 1.06 7.23
N ALA A 3 -4.49 1.87 6.51
CA ALA A 3 -4.29 3.31 6.46
C ALA A 3 -4.57 3.98 7.81
N ILE A 4 -3.91 5.09 8.08
CA ILE A 4 -4.09 5.88 9.33
C ILE A 4 -5.50 6.47 9.36
N ASP A 5 -5.93 7.06 8.25
CA ASP A 5 -7.24 7.64 8.04
C ASP A 5 -7.68 7.54 6.57
N TRP A 6 -8.80 8.16 6.22
CA TRP A 6 -9.32 8.18 4.87
C TRP A 6 -8.38 8.88 3.87
N GLN A 7 -7.83 10.05 4.23
CA GLN A 7 -6.92 10.81 3.37
C GLN A 7 -5.67 10.00 3.06
N HIS A 8 -5.08 9.39 4.09
CA HIS A 8 -3.94 8.49 3.93
C HIS A 8 -4.30 7.27 3.07
N GLY A 9 -5.52 6.72 3.20
CA GLY A 9 -6.00 5.62 2.36
C GLY A 9 -6.09 6.00 0.88
N VAL A 10 -6.60 7.19 0.57
CA VAL A 10 -6.62 7.72 -0.80
C VAL A 10 -5.21 7.93 -1.35
N PHE A 11 -4.30 8.46 -0.52
CA PHE A 11 -2.89 8.58 -0.87
C PHE A 11 -2.24 7.22 -1.18
N LEU A 12 -2.44 6.22 -0.34
CA LEU A 12 -1.94 4.86 -0.59
C LEU A 12 -2.45 4.29 -1.91
N GLY A 13 -3.73 4.52 -2.22
CA GLY A 13 -4.36 4.11 -3.47
C GLY A 13 -3.79 4.86 -4.68
N SER A 14 -3.56 6.17 -4.55
CA SER A 14 -3.02 7.01 -5.62
C SER A 14 -1.58 6.65 -6.03
N GLY A 15 -0.80 6.12 -5.09
CA GLY A 15 0.58 5.69 -5.30
C GLY A 15 0.74 4.21 -5.68
N MET A 16 -0.34 3.47 -5.90
CA MET A 16 -0.26 2.04 -6.24
C MET A 16 0.54 1.82 -7.53
N GLY A 17 1.29 0.71 -7.53
CA GLY A 17 1.95 0.18 -8.71
C GLY A 17 1.36 -1.17 -9.09
N ALA A 18 1.40 -1.48 -10.37
CA ALA A 18 1.09 -2.78 -10.92
C ALA A 18 2.27 -3.27 -11.77
N GLU A 19 2.62 -4.55 -11.63
CA GLU A 19 3.61 -5.17 -12.49
C GLU A 19 3.02 -5.36 -13.88
N THR A 20 3.76 -4.97 -14.92
CA THR A 20 3.35 -5.21 -16.31
C THR A 20 3.42 -6.69 -16.61
N THR A 21 2.37 -7.22 -17.25
CA THR A 21 2.35 -8.60 -17.71
C THR A 21 2.95 -8.70 -19.12
N ALA A 22 3.50 -9.86 -19.45
CA ALA A 22 4.04 -10.13 -20.79
C ALA A 22 3.02 -9.87 -21.91
N ALA A 23 1.74 -10.09 -21.64
CA ALA A 23 0.64 -9.85 -22.58
C ALA A 23 0.47 -8.36 -22.95
N ALA A 24 0.86 -7.43 -22.06
CA ALA A 24 0.65 -6.00 -22.28
C ALA A 24 1.80 -5.34 -23.07
N THR A 25 3.04 -5.76 -22.85
CA THR A 25 4.22 -5.04 -23.39
C THR A 25 5.35 -5.95 -23.86
N GLY A 26 5.24 -7.27 -23.72
CA GLY A 26 6.33 -8.21 -23.94
C GLY A 26 7.46 -8.15 -22.89
N ALA A 27 7.38 -7.22 -21.94
CA ALA A 27 8.32 -7.08 -20.84
C ALA A 27 7.69 -7.56 -19.51
N VAL A 28 8.44 -8.34 -18.74
CA VAL A 28 8.00 -8.86 -17.42
C VAL A 28 8.79 -8.13 -16.34
N GLY A 29 8.14 -7.86 -15.21
CA GLY A 29 8.80 -7.30 -14.04
C GLY A 29 8.92 -5.77 -14.00
N ILE A 30 8.40 -5.06 -15.01
CA ILE A 30 8.36 -3.60 -14.97
C ILE A 30 7.16 -3.13 -14.14
N VAL A 31 7.41 -2.43 -13.05
CA VAL A 31 6.35 -1.81 -12.25
C VAL A 31 5.95 -0.47 -12.89
N ARG A 32 4.68 -0.34 -13.21
CA ARG A 32 4.06 0.94 -13.61
C ARG A 32 3.20 1.49 -12.49
N ARG A 33 3.05 2.80 -12.41
CA ARG A 33 2.03 3.41 -11.54
C ARG A 33 0.64 3.16 -12.13
N ASP A 34 -0.23 2.60 -11.30
CA ASP A 34 -1.61 2.28 -11.66
C ASP A 34 -2.53 2.62 -10.48
N PRO A 35 -2.80 3.92 -10.27
CA PRO A 35 -3.57 4.40 -9.13
C PRO A 35 -4.91 3.67 -9.00
N MET A 36 -5.15 3.10 -7.82
CA MET A 36 -6.40 2.39 -7.50
C MET A 36 -6.76 1.29 -8.53
N ALA A 37 -5.78 0.81 -9.33
CA ALA A 37 -5.97 -0.09 -10.47
C ALA A 37 -6.98 0.46 -11.51
N MET A 38 -7.08 1.78 -11.66
CA MET A 38 -8.10 2.46 -12.48
C MET A 38 -7.53 3.26 -13.64
N LEU A 39 -6.20 3.36 -13.78
CA LEU A 39 -5.59 4.25 -14.77
C LEU A 39 -6.07 3.98 -16.20
N LEU A 40 -6.23 2.72 -16.57
CA LEU A 40 -6.68 2.33 -17.92
C LEU A 40 -8.18 2.59 -18.17
N PHE A 41 -8.97 2.77 -17.12
CA PHE A 41 -10.43 2.95 -17.18
C PHE A 41 -10.83 4.41 -16.95
N CYS A 42 -9.91 5.26 -16.50
CA CYS A 42 -10.20 6.67 -16.22
C CYS A 42 -10.01 7.50 -17.48
N GLY A 43 -11.11 7.89 -18.11
CA GLY A 43 -11.14 8.69 -19.35
C GLY A 43 -10.92 10.20 -19.13
N TYR A 44 -10.50 10.64 -17.94
CA TYR A 44 -10.25 12.03 -17.57
C TYR A 44 -8.99 12.14 -16.71
N ASN A 45 -8.64 13.33 -16.25
CA ASN A 45 -7.43 13.53 -15.47
C ASN A 45 -7.52 12.78 -14.13
N MET A 46 -6.55 11.90 -13.87
CA MET A 46 -6.54 11.04 -12.68
C MET A 46 -6.48 11.83 -11.36
N ALA A 47 -5.94 13.03 -11.37
CA ALA A 47 -5.96 13.90 -10.19
C ALA A 47 -7.38 14.32 -9.79
N ASP A 48 -8.30 14.49 -10.75
CA ASP A 48 -9.70 14.77 -10.47
C ASP A 48 -10.38 13.56 -9.79
N TYR A 49 -9.94 12.33 -10.13
CA TYR A 49 -10.38 11.12 -9.47
C TYR A 49 -9.90 11.06 -8.01
N PHE A 50 -8.65 11.46 -7.75
CA PHE A 50 -8.15 11.58 -6.37
C PHE A 50 -8.93 12.62 -5.57
N ALA A 51 -9.18 13.79 -6.16
CA ALA A 51 -9.97 14.85 -5.54
C ALA A 51 -11.40 14.36 -5.22
N HIS A 52 -12.01 13.58 -6.11
CA HIS A 52 -13.32 12.98 -5.87
C HIS A 52 -13.30 12.10 -4.62
N TRP A 53 -12.34 11.19 -4.50
CA TRP A 53 -12.24 10.30 -3.33
C TRP A 53 -11.96 11.04 -2.03
N LEU A 54 -11.12 12.08 -2.05
CA LEU A 54 -10.90 12.95 -0.90
C LEU A 54 -12.22 13.62 -0.47
N ASN A 55 -13.01 14.11 -1.43
CA ASN A 55 -14.29 14.75 -1.16
C ASN A 55 -15.35 13.76 -0.65
N VAL A 56 -15.38 12.53 -1.15
CA VAL A 56 -16.23 11.46 -0.59
C VAL A 56 -15.98 11.29 0.89
N GLY A 57 -14.72 11.20 1.31
CA GLY A 57 -14.35 11.07 2.72
C GLY A 57 -14.89 12.20 3.60
N LYS A 58 -14.86 13.44 3.09
CA LYS A 58 -15.39 14.62 3.82
C LYS A 58 -16.91 14.56 4.06
N GLN A 59 -17.63 13.75 3.28
CA GLN A 59 -19.10 13.60 3.38
C GLN A 59 -19.50 12.41 4.26
N LEU A 60 -18.58 11.51 4.57
CA LEU A 60 -18.86 10.31 5.35
C LEU A 60 -18.78 10.59 6.85
N LYS A 61 -19.87 10.30 7.57
CA LYS A 61 -19.89 10.38 9.06
C LYS A 61 -18.97 9.32 9.69
N LYS A 62 -18.86 8.18 9.07
CA LYS A 62 -18.01 7.06 9.51
C LYS A 62 -17.37 6.41 8.29
N PRO A 63 -16.22 6.90 7.85
CA PRO A 63 -15.53 6.31 6.71
C PRO A 63 -15.08 4.89 7.04
N PRO A 64 -15.12 3.97 6.08
CA PRO A 64 -14.58 2.63 6.26
C PRO A 64 -13.06 2.67 6.43
N LEU A 65 -12.50 1.67 7.11
CA LEU A 65 -11.06 1.47 7.17
C LEU A 65 -10.56 1.03 5.79
N ILE A 66 -9.40 1.56 5.39
CA ILE A 66 -8.77 1.23 4.11
C ILE A 66 -7.54 0.36 4.39
N PHE A 67 -7.45 -0.75 3.65
CA PHE A 67 -6.33 -1.67 3.72
C PHE A 67 -5.64 -1.80 2.37
N ARG A 68 -4.32 -1.84 2.39
CA ARG A 68 -3.49 -2.18 1.24
C ARG A 68 -2.77 -3.49 1.51
N VAL A 69 -2.90 -4.42 0.59
CA VAL A 69 -2.26 -5.75 0.67
C VAL A 69 -1.32 -5.92 -0.52
N SER A 70 -0.19 -6.55 -0.29
CA SER A 70 0.73 -7.01 -1.33
C SER A 70 0.93 -8.52 -1.17
N TRP A 71 0.59 -9.28 -2.20
CA TRP A 71 0.70 -10.74 -2.22
C TRP A 71 2.02 -11.25 -2.83
N PHE A 72 2.82 -10.34 -3.43
CA PHE A 72 3.88 -10.70 -4.36
C PHE A 72 5.27 -10.28 -3.88
N ARG A 73 5.47 -10.07 -2.57
CA ARG A 73 6.82 -9.86 -2.04
C ARG A 73 7.67 -11.12 -2.23
N LYS A 74 8.89 -10.89 -2.72
CA LYS A 74 9.86 -11.94 -3.01
C LYS A 74 11.12 -11.72 -2.21
N ASP A 75 11.82 -12.80 -1.93
CA ASP A 75 13.18 -12.78 -1.41
C ASP A 75 14.20 -12.46 -2.52
N GLN A 76 15.49 -12.50 -2.16
CA GLN A 76 16.61 -12.21 -3.07
C GLN A 76 16.73 -13.24 -4.21
N ASP A 77 16.22 -14.46 -4.01
CA ASP A 77 16.21 -15.54 -4.99
C ASP A 77 14.95 -15.52 -5.87
N GLY A 78 14.06 -14.55 -5.67
CA GLY A 78 12.83 -14.39 -6.42
C GLY A 78 11.68 -15.29 -5.96
N LYS A 79 11.83 -15.97 -4.82
CA LYS A 79 10.79 -16.80 -4.22
C LYS A 79 9.82 -15.96 -3.41
N PHE A 80 8.52 -16.24 -3.53
CA PHE A 80 7.50 -15.54 -2.76
C PHE A 80 7.60 -15.86 -1.26
N PHE A 81 7.53 -14.82 -0.42
CA PHE A 81 7.41 -15.00 1.03
C PHE A 81 6.06 -15.59 1.43
N TRP A 82 4.97 -15.15 0.75
CA TRP A 82 3.63 -15.65 1.04
C TRP A 82 3.32 -16.89 0.19
N PRO A 83 2.74 -17.95 0.78
CA PRO A 83 2.62 -19.25 0.08
C PRO A 83 1.58 -19.28 -1.04
N GLY A 84 0.73 -18.24 -1.15
CA GLY A 84 -0.19 -18.10 -2.26
C GLY A 84 -1.65 -17.92 -1.88
N TYR A 85 -2.51 -17.99 -2.91
CA TYR A 85 -3.92 -17.63 -2.86
C TYR A 85 -4.73 -18.36 -1.78
N GLY A 86 -4.51 -19.66 -1.61
CA GLY A 86 -5.25 -20.47 -0.63
C GLY A 86 -5.15 -19.95 0.81
N GLU A 87 -4.07 -19.26 1.13
CA GLU A 87 -3.79 -18.77 2.48
C GLU A 87 -4.19 -17.30 2.69
N ASN A 88 -4.66 -16.61 1.65
CA ASN A 88 -5.03 -15.20 1.75
C ASN A 88 -6.15 -14.94 2.76
N ILE A 89 -6.98 -15.94 3.06
CA ILE A 89 -8.04 -15.85 4.07
C ILE A 89 -7.49 -15.47 5.45
N ARG A 90 -6.25 -15.82 5.78
CA ARG A 90 -5.62 -15.48 7.07
C ARG A 90 -5.38 -13.99 7.21
N VAL A 91 -4.98 -13.34 6.12
CA VAL A 91 -4.85 -11.87 6.06
C VAL A 91 -6.21 -11.19 6.11
N LEU A 92 -7.22 -11.75 5.43
CA LEU A 92 -8.60 -11.25 5.49
C LEU A 92 -9.18 -11.38 6.90
N LYS A 93 -8.89 -12.46 7.62
CA LYS A 93 -9.24 -12.63 9.03
C LYS A 93 -8.68 -11.49 9.87
N TRP A 94 -7.37 -11.19 9.74
CA TRP A 94 -6.75 -10.06 10.44
C TRP A 94 -7.43 -8.72 10.08
N ILE A 95 -7.77 -8.49 8.81
CA ILE A 95 -8.49 -7.27 8.37
C ILE A 95 -9.84 -7.16 9.10
N LEU A 96 -10.62 -8.23 9.16
CA LEU A 96 -11.91 -8.25 9.88
C LEU A 96 -11.72 -7.98 11.38
N GLU A 97 -10.72 -8.60 11.99
CA GLU A 97 -10.38 -8.35 13.40
C GLU A 97 -9.97 -6.89 13.66
N ARG A 98 -9.27 -6.24 12.70
CA ARG A 98 -8.96 -4.81 12.77
C ARG A 98 -10.24 -3.96 12.71
N VAL A 99 -11.17 -4.28 11.82
CA VAL A 99 -12.46 -3.59 11.70
C VAL A 99 -13.27 -3.71 12.99
N GLU A 100 -13.18 -4.84 13.68
CA GLU A 100 -13.83 -5.09 14.98
C GLU A 100 -13.05 -4.53 16.19
N GLY A 101 -11.89 -3.91 15.97
CA GLY A 101 -11.05 -3.34 17.04
C GLY A 101 -10.23 -4.37 17.84
N ARG A 102 -10.12 -5.63 17.39
CA ARG A 102 -9.45 -6.73 18.10
C ARG A 102 -8.05 -7.06 17.55
N GLY A 103 -7.86 -6.89 16.26
CA GLY A 103 -6.61 -7.29 15.58
C GLY A 103 -5.40 -6.49 16.05
N LYS A 104 -4.31 -7.17 16.40
CA LYS A 104 -3.05 -6.53 16.79
C LYS A 104 -2.38 -5.87 15.59
N ALA A 105 -1.81 -4.67 15.80
CA ALA A 105 -1.05 -3.96 14.80
C ALA A 105 0.00 -3.06 15.47
N ALA A 106 1.11 -2.85 14.78
CA ALA A 106 2.12 -1.86 15.13
C ALA A 106 1.95 -0.62 14.25
N GLU A 107 2.05 0.55 14.85
CA GLU A 107 2.14 1.80 14.09
C GLU A 107 3.54 1.92 13.48
N THR A 108 3.60 2.24 12.19
CA THR A 108 4.85 2.36 11.43
C THR A 108 4.82 3.63 10.58
N ALA A 109 5.93 3.95 9.94
CA ALA A 109 5.99 5.06 8.97
C ALA A 109 4.96 4.93 7.83
N LEU A 110 4.51 3.71 7.54
CA LEU A 110 3.58 3.42 6.44
C LEU A 110 2.11 3.39 6.87
N GLY A 111 1.82 3.41 8.15
CA GLY A 111 0.51 3.15 8.75
C GLY A 111 0.56 1.93 9.67
N PHE A 112 -0.57 1.27 9.90
CA PHE A 112 -0.63 0.12 10.81
C PHE A 112 -0.34 -1.19 10.06
N LEU A 113 0.76 -1.85 10.45
CA LEU A 113 1.11 -3.19 9.97
C LEU A 113 0.67 -4.24 11.01
N PRO A 114 0.31 -5.47 10.59
CA PRO A 114 0.16 -6.56 11.55
C PRO A 114 1.49 -6.78 12.29
N THR A 115 1.44 -7.11 13.57
CA THR A 115 2.61 -7.68 14.24
C THR A 115 2.84 -9.11 13.70
N PRO A 116 4.06 -9.67 13.73
CA PRO A 116 4.32 -11.00 13.15
C PRO A 116 3.36 -12.10 13.64
N GLU A 117 2.97 -12.02 14.91
CA GLU A 117 2.04 -12.97 15.55
C GLU A 117 0.54 -12.64 15.34
N ALA A 118 0.23 -11.53 14.68
CA ALA A 118 -1.17 -11.12 14.46
C ALA A 118 -1.85 -11.90 13.33
N ILE A 119 -1.07 -12.54 12.48
CA ILE A 119 -1.57 -13.41 11.41
C ILE A 119 -1.22 -14.84 11.79
N GLU A 120 -2.24 -15.68 11.90
CA GLU A 120 -2.07 -17.10 12.17
C GLU A 120 -1.29 -17.78 11.03
N THR A 121 -0.17 -18.41 11.38
CA THR A 121 0.73 -19.04 10.39
C THR A 121 0.89 -20.56 10.61
N ASP A 122 0.18 -21.13 11.56
CA ASP A 122 0.25 -22.55 11.87
C ASP A 122 -0.06 -23.40 10.63
N GLY A 123 0.81 -24.38 10.35
CA GLY A 123 0.69 -25.26 9.20
C GLY A 123 1.12 -24.65 7.87
N LEU A 124 1.58 -23.37 7.84
CA LEU A 124 2.10 -22.78 6.61
C LEU A 124 3.58 -23.17 6.36
N PRO A 125 3.95 -23.47 5.11
CA PRO A 125 5.34 -23.73 4.75
C PRO A 125 6.13 -22.41 4.58
N LEU A 126 6.11 -21.57 5.59
CA LEU A 126 6.86 -20.29 5.58
C LEU A 126 8.33 -20.52 5.84
N MET A 127 9.17 -19.73 5.19
CA MET A 127 10.59 -19.66 5.53
C MET A 127 10.77 -19.01 6.90
N HIS A 128 11.83 -19.42 7.62
CA HIS A 128 12.19 -18.78 8.87
C HIS A 128 12.38 -17.27 8.67
N GLY A 129 11.79 -16.46 9.54
CA GLY A 129 11.84 -15.00 9.45
C GLY A 129 10.93 -14.37 8.38
N ALA A 130 10.13 -15.15 7.66
CA ALA A 130 9.27 -14.61 6.60
C ALA A 130 8.22 -13.62 7.11
N MET A 131 7.66 -13.84 8.28
CA MET A 131 6.67 -12.91 8.86
C MET A 131 7.30 -11.60 9.31
N GLU A 132 8.47 -11.66 9.92
CA GLU A 132 9.26 -10.50 10.29
C GLU A 132 9.58 -9.66 9.06
N GLU A 133 10.02 -10.31 7.97
CA GLU A 133 10.30 -9.63 6.71
C GLU A 133 9.03 -9.03 6.10
N LEU A 134 7.92 -9.79 6.04
CA LEU A 134 6.64 -9.32 5.49
C LEU A 134 6.04 -8.13 6.27
N THR A 135 6.34 -8.02 7.55
CA THR A 135 5.86 -6.94 8.43
C THR A 135 6.89 -5.84 8.67
N SER A 136 8.09 -5.97 8.11
CA SER A 136 9.13 -4.94 8.17
C SER A 136 8.88 -3.76 7.24
N VAL A 137 9.52 -2.63 7.54
CA VAL A 137 9.55 -1.44 6.69
C VAL A 137 10.93 -1.30 6.07
N ASP A 138 11.05 -1.60 4.78
CA ASP A 138 12.25 -1.29 4.00
C ASP A 138 12.36 0.23 3.79
N LYS A 139 13.04 0.91 4.71
CA LYS A 139 13.23 2.36 4.67
C LYS A 139 13.86 2.84 3.36
N ALA A 140 14.89 2.16 2.87
CA ALA A 140 15.61 2.58 1.67
C ALA A 140 14.74 2.44 0.42
N GLY A 141 14.05 1.31 0.26
CA GLY A 141 13.11 1.07 -0.83
C GLY A 141 11.94 2.05 -0.81
N TRP A 142 11.41 2.37 0.37
CA TRP A 142 10.33 3.33 0.49
C TRP A 142 10.76 4.77 0.19
N LEU A 143 11.95 5.21 0.61
CA LEU A 143 12.49 6.54 0.26
C LEU A 143 12.70 6.66 -1.26
N ASN A 144 13.11 5.60 -1.93
CA ASN A 144 13.16 5.59 -3.40
C ASN A 144 11.74 5.67 -4.00
N GLY A 145 10.80 4.90 -3.47
CA GLY A 145 9.39 4.94 -3.88
C GLY A 145 8.75 6.31 -3.73
N VAL A 146 9.10 7.07 -2.67
CA VAL A 146 8.66 8.47 -2.46
C VAL A 146 9.10 9.36 -3.62
N LYS A 147 10.36 9.28 -4.06
CA LYS A 147 10.88 10.04 -5.21
C LYS A 147 10.16 9.67 -6.52
N GLU A 148 9.86 8.40 -6.71
CA GLU A 148 9.10 7.94 -7.88
C GLU A 148 7.65 8.44 -7.85
N MET A 149 7.01 8.47 -6.68
CA MET A 149 5.67 9.03 -6.51
C MET A 149 5.67 10.53 -6.83
N GLU A 150 6.64 11.29 -6.36
CA GLU A 150 6.80 12.71 -6.68
C GLU A 150 6.86 12.95 -8.19
N LYS A 151 7.71 12.18 -8.89
CA LYS A 151 7.81 12.24 -10.36
C LYS A 151 6.48 11.92 -11.04
N PHE A 152 5.77 10.92 -10.54
CA PHE A 152 4.46 10.55 -11.07
C PHE A 152 3.41 11.64 -10.83
N TYR A 153 3.31 12.17 -9.60
CA TYR A 153 2.34 13.20 -9.25
C TYR A 153 2.57 14.52 -9.97
N SER A 154 3.82 14.87 -10.26
CA SER A 154 4.19 16.09 -11.00
C SER A 154 3.57 16.15 -12.39
N GLN A 155 3.23 14.99 -12.99
CA GLN A 155 2.58 14.93 -14.32
C GLN A 155 1.16 15.54 -14.32
N PHE A 156 0.51 15.62 -13.16
CA PHE A 156 -0.85 16.17 -13.04
C PHE A 156 -0.85 17.70 -12.83
N GLY A 157 0.32 18.29 -12.60
CA GLY A 157 0.49 19.73 -12.44
C GLY A 157 -0.42 20.31 -11.34
N LYS A 158 -1.07 21.43 -11.64
CA LYS A 158 -1.93 22.15 -10.68
C LYS A 158 -3.24 21.40 -10.30
N ARG A 159 -3.56 20.31 -11.00
CA ARG A 159 -4.75 19.51 -10.69
C ARG A 159 -4.54 18.56 -9.52
N MET A 160 -3.29 18.22 -9.21
CA MET A 160 -2.98 17.34 -8.08
C MET A 160 -3.47 17.97 -6.77
N PRO A 161 -4.34 17.28 -5.99
CA PRO A 161 -4.82 17.78 -4.71
C PRO A 161 -3.69 18.05 -3.73
N ALA A 162 -3.79 19.15 -3.00
CA ALA A 162 -2.80 19.52 -1.96
C ALA A 162 -2.72 18.46 -0.85
N GLU A 163 -3.83 17.80 -0.55
CA GLU A 163 -3.92 16.73 0.45
C GLU A 163 -3.04 15.52 0.07
N ILE A 164 -2.90 15.20 -1.23
CA ILE A 164 -2.00 14.12 -1.69
C ILE A 164 -0.53 14.51 -1.50
N TRP A 165 -0.18 15.76 -1.81
CA TRP A 165 1.16 16.28 -1.54
C TRP A 165 1.49 16.34 -0.06
N ASP A 166 0.51 16.68 0.79
CA ASP A 166 0.67 16.69 2.23
C ASP A 166 0.97 15.27 2.77
N GLU A 167 0.24 14.26 2.31
CA GLU A 167 0.52 12.86 2.70
C GLU A 167 1.88 12.37 2.18
N HIS A 168 2.27 12.77 0.98
CA HIS A 168 3.59 12.46 0.42
C HIS A 168 4.71 13.05 1.30
N ARG A 169 4.59 14.30 1.71
CA ARG A 169 5.52 14.95 2.64
C ARG A 169 5.57 14.25 3.99
N LYS A 170 4.40 13.98 4.59
CA LYS A 170 4.28 13.25 5.86
C LYS A 170 4.91 11.86 5.80
N LEU A 171 4.76 11.14 4.69
CA LEU A 171 5.41 9.84 4.51
C LEU A 171 6.93 9.98 4.52
N SER A 172 7.47 10.96 3.81
CA SER A 172 8.91 11.25 3.81
C SER A 172 9.43 11.52 5.21
N GLU A 173 8.76 12.42 5.94
CA GLU A 173 9.10 12.79 7.32
C GLU A 173 9.07 11.59 8.27
N ARG A 174 8.02 10.75 8.19
CA ARG A 174 7.91 9.53 9.02
C ARG A 174 9.02 8.53 8.70
N LEU A 175 9.37 8.35 7.42
CA LEU A 175 10.46 7.45 7.02
C LEU A 175 11.81 7.96 7.50
N GLU A 176 12.07 9.27 7.45
CA GLU A 176 13.31 9.87 7.93
C GLU A 176 13.47 9.72 9.45
N ALA A 177 12.35 9.83 10.20
CA ALA A 177 12.34 9.69 11.65
C ALA A 177 12.57 8.26 12.15
N VAL A 178 12.43 7.23 11.31
CA VAL A 178 12.74 5.85 11.69
C VAL A 178 14.25 5.72 11.86
N SER A 179 14.70 5.48 13.10
CA SER A 179 16.10 5.11 13.38
C SER A 179 16.41 3.78 12.73
N VAL A 180 17.56 3.67 12.11
CA VAL A 180 18.09 2.41 11.52
C VAL A 180 18.63 1.53 12.64
#